data_6306309cd24da22ae9bc58a07d1bdca8
#
_entry.id   6306309cd24da22ae9bc58a07d1bdca8
#
_cell.length_a   1.000
_cell.length_b   1.000
_cell.length_c   1.000
_cell.angle_alpha   90.00
_cell.angle_beta   90.00
_cell.angle_gamma   90.00
#
_symmetry.space_group_name_H-M   'P 1'
#
loop_
_entity.id
_entity.type
_entity.pdbx_description
1 polymer ?
#
loop_
_entity_poly.entity_id
_entity_poly.type
_entity_poly.pdbx_seq_one_letter_code
_entity_poly.pdbx_strand_id
1 'polypeptide(L)'
;LFNFVPTSGHPGGSISSGRAVQGLLYNVLNYDLSNPLTPEADIIAYAAGHKALGLYAAWALRNEVARIAAPSLLPQDTKLQLRLEDLLGFRRNPTTATPLFKKLGSKALDGHPKPNIPFIPLATGASGVGLGASVGLALGALDFYGADGAPMVHVIEGEGGLTPGRVAEALATAST
;
A
#
# COMPACT_ATOMS: atom_id res chain seq x y z
N LEU A 1 -9.51 -3.66 -16.01
CA LEU A 1 -9.98 -3.30 -14.66
C LEU A 1 -10.83 -2.04 -14.68
N PHE A 2 -10.34 -0.99 -15.31
CA PHE A 2 -11.00 0.33 -15.29
C PHE A 2 -12.46 0.30 -15.78
N ASN A 3 -12.77 -0.60 -16.71
CA ASN A 3 -14.13 -0.77 -17.23
C ASN A 3 -15.12 -1.39 -16.24
N PHE A 4 -14.64 -1.95 -15.13
CA PHE A 4 -15.45 -2.63 -14.12
C PHE A 4 -15.56 -1.88 -12.79
N VAL A 5 -14.83 -0.79 -12.62
CA VAL A 5 -14.86 0.03 -11.40
C VAL A 5 -15.79 1.23 -11.57
N PRO A 6 -16.27 1.80 -10.44
CA PRO A 6 -17.04 3.03 -10.47
C PRO A 6 -16.23 4.15 -11.14
N THR A 7 -16.94 5.10 -11.68
CA THR A 7 -16.40 6.27 -12.40
C THR A 7 -15.53 7.21 -11.56
N SER A 8 -15.15 6.82 -10.37
CA SER A 8 -14.33 7.61 -9.45
C SER A 8 -13.00 6.92 -9.17
N GLY A 9 -11.91 7.65 -9.21
CA GLY A 9 -10.57 7.16 -8.94
C GLY A 9 -9.51 8.08 -9.51
N HIS A 10 -8.26 7.75 -9.26
CA HIS A 10 -7.09 8.51 -9.70
C HIS A 10 -6.11 7.62 -10.48
N PRO A 11 -6.49 7.19 -11.70
CA PRO A 11 -5.66 6.26 -12.48
C PRO A 11 -4.30 6.88 -12.85
N GLY A 12 -4.27 8.19 -13.13
CA GLY A 12 -3.03 8.91 -13.43
C GLY A 12 -1.99 8.80 -12.31
N GLY A 13 -2.43 8.95 -11.06
CA GLY A 13 -1.55 8.79 -9.89
C GLY A 13 -0.96 7.38 -9.78
N SER A 14 -1.76 6.35 -10.04
CA SER A 14 -1.30 4.96 -10.04
C SER A 14 -0.35 4.66 -11.21
N ILE A 15 -0.60 5.24 -12.38
CA ILE A 15 0.27 5.07 -13.56
C ILE A 15 1.62 5.76 -13.31
N SER A 16 1.62 7.01 -12.85
CA SER A 16 2.84 7.79 -12.62
C SER A 16 3.74 7.20 -11.54
N SER A 17 3.16 6.64 -10.47
CA SER A 17 3.91 5.99 -9.37
C SER A 17 4.20 4.50 -9.61
N GLY A 18 3.66 3.90 -10.65
CA GLY A 18 3.66 2.44 -10.85
C GLY A 18 5.03 1.82 -10.84
N ARG A 19 6.02 2.43 -11.53
CA ARG A 19 7.40 1.91 -11.56
C ARG A 19 8.08 1.99 -10.19
N ALA A 20 7.87 3.10 -9.45
CA ALA A 20 8.41 3.24 -8.11
C ALA A 20 7.82 2.19 -7.15
N VAL A 21 6.50 2.01 -7.20
CA VAL A 21 5.80 1.00 -6.39
C VAL A 21 6.24 -0.42 -6.74
N GLN A 22 6.44 -0.73 -8.02
CA GLN A 22 6.99 -2.03 -8.44
C GLN A 22 8.41 -2.22 -7.92
N GLY A 23 9.26 -1.20 -8.06
CA GLY A 23 10.63 -1.24 -7.56
C GLY A 23 10.69 -1.49 -6.06
N LEU A 24 9.87 -0.78 -5.29
CA LEU A 24 9.73 -1.00 -3.85
C LEU A 24 9.28 -2.43 -3.56
N LEU A 25 8.14 -2.84 -4.09
CA LEU A 25 7.49 -4.11 -3.74
C LEU A 25 8.30 -5.34 -4.16
N TYR A 26 9.03 -5.27 -5.28
CA TYR A 26 9.70 -6.44 -5.86
C TYR A 26 11.20 -6.50 -5.61
N ASN A 27 11.85 -5.36 -5.31
CA ASN A 27 13.30 -5.32 -5.24
C ASN A 27 13.88 -4.63 -4.01
N VAL A 28 13.15 -3.74 -3.35
CA VAL A 28 13.71 -2.88 -2.30
C VAL A 28 13.22 -3.28 -0.91
N LEU A 29 11.91 -3.49 -0.74
CA LEU A 29 11.33 -3.81 0.55
C LEU A 29 11.92 -5.10 1.12
N ASN A 30 12.36 -5.03 2.36
CA ASN A 30 12.71 -6.20 3.15
C ASN A 30 11.46 -6.76 3.82
N TYR A 31 11.01 -7.92 3.40
CA TYR A 31 9.88 -8.62 3.99
C TYR A 31 9.81 -10.09 3.59
N ASP A 32 9.13 -10.87 4.38
CA ASP A 32 8.77 -12.24 4.03
C ASP A 32 7.39 -12.27 3.36
N LEU A 33 7.33 -12.75 2.11
CA LEU A 33 6.07 -12.85 1.38
C LEU A 33 5.06 -13.78 2.10
N SER A 34 5.55 -14.83 2.77
CA SER A 34 4.71 -15.78 3.50
C SER A 34 4.19 -15.21 4.83
N ASN A 35 4.90 -14.24 5.40
CA ASN A 35 4.55 -13.57 6.65
C ASN A 35 4.78 -12.05 6.57
N PRO A 36 4.01 -11.33 5.77
CA PRO A 36 4.27 -9.92 5.46
C PRO A 36 3.94 -8.94 6.60
N LEU A 37 3.51 -9.42 7.75
CA LEU A 37 3.19 -8.60 8.93
C LEU A 37 4.22 -8.75 10.05
N THR A 38 5.40 -9.29 9.76
CA THR A 38 6.48 -9.32 10.76
C THR A 38 6.87 -7.90 11.16
N PRO A 39 7.22 -7.67 12.43
CA PRO A 39 7.66 -6.36 12.90
C PRO A 39 8.88 -5.81 12.16
N GLU A 40 9.70 -6.70 11.63
CA GLU A 40 10.93 -6.38 10.89
C GLU A 40 10.67 -6.03 9.41
N ALA A 41 9.44 -6.24 8.93
CA ALA A 41 9.09 -5.91 7.56
C ALA A 41 9.11 -4.40 7.32
N ASP A 42 9.74 -3.98 6.21
CA ASP A 42 9.70 -2.59 5.78
C ASP A 42 8.26 -2.10 5.59
N ILE A 43 8.08 -0.82 5.74
CA ILE A 43 6.79 -0.14 5.74
C ILE A 43 6.63 0.72 4.50
N ILE A 44 5.47 0.66 3.86
CA ILE A 44 5.06 1.69 2.89
C ILE A 44 3.99 2.58 3.53
N ALA A 45 4.31 3.85 3.72
CA ALA A 45 3.35 4.87 4.12
C ALA A 45 2.74 5.50 2.86
N TYR A 46 1.45 5.22 2.63
CA TYR A 46 0.73 5.75 1.47
C TYR A 46 0.17 7.15 1.77
N ALA A 47 1.03 8.16 1.81
CA ALA A 47 0.65 9.55 2.03
C ALA A 47 -0.29 10.05 0.92
N ALA A 48 -0.01 9.70 -0.34
CA ALA A 48 -0.94 9.88 -1.45
C ALA A 48 -1.81 8.61 -1.65
N GLY A 49 -2.67 8.31 -0.69
CA GLY A 49 -3.48 7.08 -0.65
C GLY A 49 -4.30 6.81 -1.91
N HIS A 50 -4.71 7.84 -2.63
CA HIS A 50 -5.45 7.73 -3.89
C HIS A 50 -4.66 7.03 -5.02
N LYS A 51 -3.35 6.84 -4.89
CA LYS A 51 -2.51 6.08 -5.84
C LYS A 51 -2.56 4.55 -5.62
N ALA A 52 -3.42 4.05 -4.73
CA ALA A 52 -3.48 2.66 -4.27
C ALA A 52 -3.68 1.61 -5.38
N LEU A 53 -4.33 1.95 -6.49
CA LEU A 53 -4.66 0.98 -7.54
C LEU A 53 -3.40 0.31 -8.12
N GLY A 54 -2.32 1.06 -8.28
CA GLY A 54 -1.04 0.52 -8.74
C GLY A 54 -0.44 -0.50 -7.76
N LEU A 55 -0.52 -0.21 -6.47
CA LEU A 55 -0.10 -1.14 -5.41
C LEU A 55 -0.91 -2.44 -5.45
N TYR A 56 -2.23 -2.34 -5.49
CA TYR A 56 -3.10 -3.52 -5.53
C TYR A 56 -2.82 -4.39 -6.74
N ALA A 57 -2.63 -3.77 -7.92
CA ALA A 57 -2.33 -4.48 -9.15
C ALA A 57 -0.98 -5.23 -9.07
N ALA A 58 0.07 -4.55 -8.60
CA ALA A 58 1.39 -5.15 -8.44
C ALA A 58 1.37 -6.29 -7.42
N TRP A 59 0.68 -6.11 -6.31
CA TRP A 59 0.57 -7.13 -5.28
C TRP A 59 -0.24 -8.35 -5.75
N ALA A 60 -1.41 -8.14 -6.37
CA ALA A 60 -2.20 -9.23 -6.91
C ALA A 60 -1.41 -10.05 -7.95
N LEU A 61 -0.68 -9.36 -8.84
CA LEU A 61 0.18 -10.02 -9.82
C LEU A 61 1.27 -10.86 -9.14
N ARG A 62 1.94 -10.31 -8.12
CA ARG A 62 2.97 -11.05 -7.37
C ARG A 62 2.39 -12.30 -6.72
N ASN A 63 1.24 -12.18 -6.07
CA ASN A 63 0.60 -13.33 -5.45
C ASN A 63 0.18 -14.38 -6.48
N GLU A 64 -0.23 -13.96 -7.68
CA GLU A 64 -0.56 -14.89 -8.75
C GLU A 64 0.68 -15.65 -9.24
N VAL A 65 1.79 -14.95 -9.44
CA VAL A 65 3.07 -15.57 -9.81
C VAL A 65 3.51 -16.56 -8.73
N ALA A 66 3.43 -16.17 -7.45
CA ALA A 66 3.77 -17.08 -6.35
C ALA A 66 2.84 -18.29 -6.32
N ARG A 67 1.55 -18.12 -6.54
CA ARG A 67 0.56 -19.22 -6.56
C ARG A 67 0.88 -20.26 -7.61
N ILE A 68 1.41 -19.85 -8.76
CA ILE A 68 1.78 -20.72 -9.87
C ILE A 68 3.15 -21.35 -9.65
N ALA A 69 4.15 -20.55 -9.27
CA ALA A 69 5.53 -20.98 -9.27
C ALA A 69 6.04 -21.51 -7.93
N ALA A 70 5.55 -20.96 -6.80
CA ALA A 70 6.01 -21.30 -5.46
C ALA A 70 4.89 -21.05 -4.42
N PRO A 71 3.83 -21.87 -4.37
CA PRO A 71 2.66 -21.66 -3.50
C PRO A 71 3.00 -21.56 -2.01
N SER A 72 4.08 -22.17 -1.57
CA SER A 72 4.55 -22.13 -0.17
C SER A 72 5.01 -20.74 0.28
N LEU A 73 5.27 -19.82 -0.66
CA LEU A 73 5.60 -18.43 -0.35
C LEU A 73 4.37 -17.58 -0.04
N LEU A 74 3.16 -18.08 -0.28
CA LEU A 74 1.97 -17.32 0.03
C LEU A 74 1.64 -17.39 1.53
N PRO A 75 1.14 -16.29 2.13
CA PRO A 75 0.63 -16.32 3.49
C PRO A 75 -0.45 -17.39 3.66
N GLN A 76 -0.44 -18.14 4.75
CA GLN A 76 -1.51 -19.10 5.04
C GLN A 76 -2.85 -18.39 5.30
N ASP A 77 -2.82 -17.22 5.92
CA ASP A 77 -4.02 -16.39 6.05
C ASP A 77 -4.36 -15.77 4.69
N THR A 78 -5.44 -16.28 4.09
CA THR A 78 -5.94 -15.79 2.80
C THR A 78 -6.38 -14.32 2.82
N LYS A 79 -6.59 -13.72 4.00
CA LYS A 79 -6.86 -12.28 4.12
C LYS A 79 -5.66 -11.44 3.70
N LEU A 80 -4.44 -11.97 3.88
CA LEU A 80 -3.20 -11.31 3.50
C LEU A 80 -2.81 -11.54 2.03
N GLN A 81 -3.54 -12.42 1.34
CA GLN A 81 -3.36 -12.63 -0.09
C GLN A 81 -4.27 -11.69 -0.89
N LEU A 82 -3.84 -11.30 -2.07
CA LEU A 82 -4.65 -10.61 -3.05
C LEU A 82 -4.67 -11.40 -4.35
N ARG A 83 -5.86 -11.65 -4.89
CA ARG A 83 -6.04 -12.34 -6.17
C ARG A 83 -6.31 -11.31 -7.27
N LEU A 84 -6.13 -11.70 -8.54
CA LEU A 84 -6.48 -10.84 -9.67
C LEU A 84 -7.96 -10.44 -9.67
N GLU A 85 -8.85 -11.37 -9.28
CA GLU A 85 -10.29 -11.11 -9.16
C GLU A 85 -10.63 -10.08 -8.09
N ASP A 86 -9.81 -9.94 -7.05
CA ASP A 86 -10.03 -8.96 -5.99
C ASP A 86 -9.88 -7.52 -6.51
N LEU A 87 -9.14 -7.32 -7.62
CA LEU A 87 -9.01 -6.01 -8.25
C LEU A 87 -10.35 -5.46 -8.77
N LEU A 88 -11.33 -6.34 -9.06
CA LEU A 88 -12.70 -5.95 -9.41
C LEU A 88 -13.43 -5.30 -8.24
N GLY A 89 -12.95 -5.52 -7.01
CA GLY A 89 -13.50 -4.96 -5.79
C GLY A 89 -13.05 -3.54 -5.47
N PHE A 90 -12.17 -2.94 -6.30
CA PHE A 90 -11.68 -1.58 -6.06
C PHE A 90 -12.83 -0.57 -5.99
N ARG A 91 -12.89 0.18 -4.86
CA ARG A 91 -13.98 1.13 -4.54
C ARG A 91 -15.38 0.50 -4.57
N ARG A 92 -15.48 -0.79 -4.34
CA ARG A 92 -16.74 -1.52 -4.20
C ARG A 92 -17.01 -1.85 -2.73
N ASN A 93 -18.26 -1.82 -2.39
CA ASN A 93 -18.76 -2.33 -1.12
C ASN A 93 -19.91 -3.34 -1.40
N PRO A 94 -20.44 -4.03 -0.40
CA PRO A 94 -21.52 -5.01 -0.61
C PRO A 94 -22.75 -4.46 -1.33
N THR A 95 -23.05 -3.17 -1.21
CA THR A 95 -24.22 -2.54 -1.83
C THR A 95 -23.99 -2.17 -3.30
N THR A 96 -22.75 -1.88 -3.68
CA THR A 96 -22.36 -1.53 -5.05
C THR A 96 -21.69 -2.68 -5.82
N ALA A 97 -21.60 -3.85 -5.21
CA ALA A 97 -20.99 -5.03 -5.81
C ALA A 97 -21.76 -5.49 -7.05
N THR A 98 -21.03 -5.69 -8.14
CA THR A 98 -21.59 -6.26 -9.38
C THR A 98 -21.89 -7.75 -9.20
N PRO A 99 -22.75 -8.36 -10.05
CA PRO A 99 -22.95 -9.81 -10.04
C PRO A 99 -21.63 -10.60 -10.20
N LEU A 100 -20.71 -10.09 -11.03
CA LEU A 100 -19.39 -10.71 -11.22
C LEU A 100 -18.53 -10.63 -9.95
N PHE A 101 -18.52 -9.51 -9.25
CA PHE A 101 -17.85 -9.35 -7.96
C PHE A 101 -18.33 -10.41 -6.95
N LYS A 102 -19.65 -10.56 -6.85
CA LYS A 102 -20.26 -11.56 -5.94
C LYS A 102 -19.93 -12.98 -6.36
N LYS A 103 -20.04 -13.30 -7.64
CA LYS A 103 -19.76 -14.64 -8.19
C LYS A 103 -18.31 -15.07 -7.93
N LEU A 104 -17.37 -14.16 -8.04
CA LEU A 104 -15.95 -14.44 -7.84
C LEU A 104 -15.51 -14.36 -6.36
N GLY A 105 -16.40 -13.92 -5.45
CA GLY A 105 -16.06 -13.70 -4.06
C GLY A 105 -14.92 -12.68 -3.89
N SER A 106 -14.90 -11.65 -4.74
CA SER A 106 -13.85 -10.65 -4.74
C SER A 106 -13.86 -9.83 -3.45
N LYS A 107 -12.68 -9.47 -2.95
CA LYS A 107 -12.53 -8.60 -1.78
C LYS A 107 -12.86 -7.16 -2.14
N ALA A 108 -13.50 -6.45 -1.22
CA ALA A 108 -13.65 -5.00 -1.33
C ALA A 108 -12.31 -4.32 -1.05
N LEU A 109 -11.84 -3.52 -2.00
CA LEU A 109 -10.60 -2.74 -1.88
C LEU A 109 -10.93 -1.25 -1.81
N ASP A 110 -10.42 -0.59 -0.79
CA ASP A 110 -10.64 0.85 -0.65
C ASP A 110 -9.83 1.66 -1.65
N GLY A 111 -10.30 2.87 -1.91
CA GLY A 111 -9.59 3.83 -2.75
C GLY A 111 -8.30 4.37 -2.12
N HIS A 112 -8.15 4.19 -0.81
CA HIS A 112 -6.93 4.40 -0.03
C HIS A 112 -6.61 3.10 0.69
N PRO A 113 -5.37 2.62 0.74
CA PRO A 113 -5.04 1.39 1.47
C PRO A 113 -5.37 1.55 2.96
N LYS A 114 -5.88 0.49 3.55
CA LYS A 114 -6.12 0.46 5.01
C LYS A 114 -4.98 -0.27 5.73
N PRO A 115 -4.85 -0.10 7.04
CA PRO A 115 -3.81 -0.78 7.83
C PRO A 115 -3.87 -2.32 7.81
N ASN A 116 -4.99 -2.92 7.37
CA ASN A 116 -5.08 -4.37 7.16
C ASN A 116 -4.43 -4.84 5.84
N ILE A 117 -3.93 -3.92 5.03
CA ILE A 117 -3.13 -4.23 3.85
C ILE A 117 -1.68 -4.42 4.32
N PRO A 118 -1.03 -5.55 4.02
CA PRO A 118 0.37 -5.77 4.38
C PRO A 118 1.26 -4.61 3.93
N PHE A 119 2.25 -4.26 4.72
CA PHE A 119 3.20 -3.16 4.52
C PHE A 119 2.62 -1.75 4.61
N ILE A 120 1.31 -1.56 4.79
CA ILE A 120 0.64 -0.26 4.75
C ILE A 120 -0.02 0.05 6.10
N PRO A 121 0.74 0.33 7.15
CA PRO A 121 0.15 0.71 8.44
C PRO A 121 -0.42 2.13 8.43
N LEU A 122 -0.02 2.94 7.45
CA LEU A 122 -0.43 4.34 7.32
C LEU A 122 -0.81 4.67 5.88
N ALA A 123 -2.01 5.16 5.68
CA ALA A 123 -2.45 5.78 4.43
C ALA A 123 -3.30 7.02 4.73
N THR A 124 -3.09 8.08 3.97
CA THR A 124 -3.84 9.33 4.06
C THR A 124 -4.26 9.80 2.68
N GLY A 125 -5.08 10.86 2.62
CA GLY A 125 -5.51 11.46 1.35
C GLY A 125 -5.29 12.96 1.30
N ALA A 126 -5.25 13.62 2.45
CA ALA A 126 -5.05 15.06 2.54
C ALA A 126 -3.58 15.42 2.38
N SER A 127 -3.28 16.38 1.49
CA SER A 127 -1.92 16.81 1.16
C SER A 127 -1.11 17.19 2.41
N GLY A 128 0.07 16.61 2.52
CA GLY A 128 1.07 16.87 3.57
C GLY A 128 0.78 16.23 4.94
N VAL A 129 -0.41 15.65 5.15
CA VAL A 129 -0.71 14.95 6.41
C VAL A 129 0.06 13.65 6.52
N GLY A 130 0.07 12.88 5.43
CA GLY A 130 0.69 11.57 5.40
C GLY A 130 2.20 11.60 5.58
N LEU A 131 2.87 12.60 5.01
CA LEU A 131 4.32 12.72 5.15
C LEU A 131 4.71 13.05 6.60
N GLY A 132 4.05 14.01 7.23
CA GLY A 132 4.30 14.32 8.64
C GLY A 132 4.03 13.12 9.56
N ALA A 133 2.92 12.39 9.32
CA ALA A 133 2.62 11.17 10.06
C ALA A 133 3.66 10.06 9.83
N SER A 134 4.22 9.98 8.60
CA SER A 134 5.27 9.00 8.27
C SER A 134 6.58 9.27 9.00
N VAL A 135 6.93 10.53 9.19
CA VAL A 135 8.09 10.92 10.02
C VAL A 135 7.88 10.44 11.45
N GLY A 136 6.68 10.70 12.03
CA GLY A 136 6.36 10.22 13.38
C GLY A 136 6.40 8.70 13.49
N LEU A 137 5.94 7.98 12.44
CA LEU A 137 6.02 6.52 12.39
C LEU A 137 7.47 6.03 12.38
N ALA A 138 8.34 6.66 11.59
CA ALA A 138 9.76 6.32 11.52
C ALA A 138 10.48 6.60 12.84
N LEU A 139 10.23 7.75 13.47
CA LEU A 139 10.79 8.07 14.77
C LEU A 139 10.34 7.08 15.85
N GLY A 140 9.03 6.75 15.88
CA GLY A 140 8.51 5.74 16.81
C GLY A 140 9.11 4.35 16.59
N ALA A 141 9.38 3.97 15.35
CA ALA A 141 10.08 2.73 15.04
C ALA A 141 11.53 2.75 15.54
N LEU A 142 12.25 3.86 15.33
CA LEU A 142 13.62 4.05 15.86
C LEU A 142 13.66 3.98 17.37
N ASP A 143 12.71 4.62 18.06
CA ASP A 143 12.62 4.60 19.52
C ASP A 143 12.34 3.19 20.06
N PHE A 144 11.53 2.42 19.37
CA PHE A 144 11.11 1.09 19.84
C PHE A 144 12.12 -0.01 19.49
N TYR A 145 12.65 -0.02 18.25
CA TYR A 145 13.52 -1.10 17.76
C TYR A 145 15.02 -0.74 17.81
N GLY A 146 15.37 0.52 18.02
CA GLY A 146 16.73 1.02 17.85
C GLY A 146 17.13 1.18 16.38
N ALA A 147 18.27 1.84 16.14
CA ALA A 147 18.73 2.16 14.79
C ALA A 147 19.01 0.93 13.92
N ASP A 148 19.50 -0.15 14.52
CA ASP A 148 19.86 -1.38 13.79
C ASP A 148 18.65 -2.30 13.53
N GLY A 149 17.56 -2.14 14.29
CA GLY A 149 16.39 -3.01 14.22
C GLY A 149 15.13 -2.35 13.63
N ALA A 150 15.14 -1.04 13.41
CA ALA A 150 13.98 -0.34 12.92
C ALA A 150 13.70 -0.66 11.44
N PRO A 151 12.44 -0.99 11.07
CA PRO A 151 12.06 -1.16 9.67
C PRO A 151 12.22 0.15 8.90
N MET A 152 12.59 0.04 7.63
CA MET A 152 12.63 1.20 6.72
C MET A 152 11.22 1.68 6.42
N VAL A 153 10.99 2.99 6.47
CA VAL A 153 9.69 3.61 6.13
C VAL A 153 9.78 4.32 4.77
N HIS A 154 9.15 3.74 3.77
CA HIS A 154 9.07 4.29 2.42
C HIS A 154 7.77 5.08 2.26
N VAL A 155 7.87 6.35 1.84
CA VAL A 155 6.69 7.23 1.72
C VAL A 155 6.31 7.43 0.26
N ILE A 156 5.07 7.11 -0.09
CA ILE A 156 4.49 7.41 -1.40
C ILE A 156 3.67 8.69 -1.30
N GLU A 157 4.20 9.77 -1.85
CA GLU A 157 3.56 11.08 -1.86
C GLU A 157 3.44 11.62 -3.30
N GLY A 158 2.68 12.68 -3.48
CA GLY A 158 2.58 13.46 -4.71
C GLY A 158 3.20 14.83 -4.54
N GLU A 159 3.51 15.48 -5.65
CA GLU A 159 4.09 16.83 -5.65
C GLU A 159 3.24 17.84 -4.87
N GLY A 160 1.91 17.77 -5.01
CA GLY A 160 0.99 18.62 -4.24
C GLY A 160 1.03 18.36 -2.74
N GLY A 161 1.38 17.15 -2.32
CA GLY A 161 1.54 16.77 -0.91
C GLY A 161 2.80 17.33 -0.27
N LEU A 162 3.77 17.79 -1.05
CA LEU A 162 5.03 18.40 -0.57
C LEU A 162 4.92 19.91 -0.32
N THR A 163 3.84 20.55 -0.76
CA THR A 163 3.68 22.01 -0.69
C THR A 163 3.26 22.57 0.69
N PRO A 164 2.51 21.85 1.57
CA PRO A 164 2.11 22.40 2.87
C PRO A 164 3.31 22.63 3.81
N GLY A 165 3.31 23.75 4.53
CA GLY A 165 4.40 24.14 5.45
C GLY A 165 4.76 23.07 6.49
N ARG A 166 3.76 22.34 7.01
CA ARG A 166 3.97 21.21 7.94
C ARG A 166 4.89 20.11 7.39
N VAL A 167 5.00 20.00 6.07
CA VAL A 167 5.91 19.03 5.44
C VAL A 167 7.36 19.47 5.61
N ALA A 168 7.64 20.76 5.40
CA ALA A 168 8.97 21.31 5.65
C ALA A 168 9.37 21.17 7.11
N GLU A 169 8.43 21.44 8.05
CA GLU A 169 8.65 21.26 9.49
C GLU A 169 8.93 19.79 9.85
N ALA A 170 8.15 18.85 9.30
CA ALA A 170 8.36 17.43 9.55
C ALA A 170 9.71 16.94 9.01
N LEU A 171 10.10 17.36 7.81
CA LEU A 171 11.39 17.01 7.22
C LEU A 171 12.57 17.63 8.00
N ALA A 172 12.42 18.87 8.48
CA ALA A 172 13.41 19.48 9.34
C ALA A 172 13.57 18.70 10.65
N THR A 173 12.46 18.25 11.26
CA THR A 173 12.50 17.40 12.46
C THR A 173 13.20 16.06 12.21
N ALA A 174 12.97 15.45 11.04
CA ALA A 174 13.61 14.18 10.69
C ALA A 174 15.12 14.30 10.42
N SER A 175 15.64 15.51 10.23
CA SER A 175 17.06 15.74 9.93
C SER A 175 17.91 16.02 11.18
N THR A 176 17.30 16.14 12.35
CA THR A 176 17.97 16.37 13.63
C THR A 176 18.22 15.07 14.37
#